data_cf6c41f412343f88177485e80fcf6df5
#
_entry.id   cf6c41f412343f88177485e80fcf6df5
#
_cell.length_a   1.000
_cell.length_b   1.000
_cell.length_c   1.000
_cell.angle_alpha   90.00
_cell.angle_beta   90.00
_cell.angle_gamma   90.00
#
_symmetry.space_group_name_H-M   'P 1'
#
loop_
_entity.id
_entity.type
_entity.pdbx_description
1 polymer ?
#
loop_
_entity_poly.entity_id
_entity_poly.type
_entity_poly.pdbx_seq_one_letter_code
_entity_poly.pdbx_strand_id
1 'polypeptide(L)' 'MIITYCNIKMEVEYCYEEAEPQTYDYPGSPDSATIESVYVGDIDIYDMLTIEQLYDIEEIILNKIRN' A
#
# COMPACT_ATOMS: atom_id res chain seq x y z
N MET A 1 7.86 -3.39 -3.85
CA MET A 1 7.39 -4.67 -3.28
C MET A 1 6.60 -5.42 -4.34
N ILE A 2 6.83 -6.70 -4.45
CA ILE A 2 6.10 -7.54 -5.41
C ILE A 2 4.97 -8.24 -4.66
N ILE A 3 3.75 -8.10 -5.17
CA ILE A 3 2.56 -8.74 -4.60
C ILE A 3 1.82 -9.47 -5.70
N THR A 4 0.90 -10.36 -5.30
CA THR A 4 -0.04 -11.00 -6.23
C THR A 4 -1.44 -10.53 -5.86
N TYR A 5 -2.13 -9.94 -6.82
CA TYR A 5 -3.49 -9.42 -6.64
C TYR A 5 -4.34 -9.89 -7.82
N CYS A 6 -5.46 -10.52 -7.54
CA CYS A 6 -6.34 -11.10 -8.57
C CYS A 6 -5.59 -12.06 -9.52
N ASN A 7 -4.67 -12.86 -8.96
CA ASN A 7 -3.80 -13.79 -9.69
C ASN A 7 -2.81 -13.09 -10.64
N ILE A 8 -2.59 -11.80 -10.47
CA ILE A 8 -1.66 -11.03 -11.27
C ILE A 8 -0.50 -10.60 -10.38
N LYS A 9 0.71 -10.96 -10.79
CA LYS A 9 1.92 -10.55 -10.09
C LYS A 9 2.26 -9.12 -10.51
N MET A 10 2.41 -8.23 -9.53
CA MET A 10 2.67 -6.83 -9.80
C MET A 10 3.71 -6.27 -8.84
N GLU A 11 4.43 -5.27 -9.32
CA GLU A 11 5.39 -4.54 -8.52
C GLU A 11 4.78 -3.22 -8.09
N VAL A 12 4.80 -2.96 -6.77
CA VAL A 12 4.18 -1.77 -6.19
C VAL A 12 5.26 -0.91 -5.54
N GLU A 13 5.30 0.36 -5.92
CA GLU A 13 6.10 1.35 -5.23
C GLU A 13 5.21 2.06 -4.22
N TYR A 14 5.67 2.15 -2.99
CA TYR A 14 4.87 2.71 -1.89
C TYR A 14 5.77 3.44 -0.90
N CYS A 15 5.14 4.30 -0.12
CA CYS A 15 5.78 4.96 1.01
C CYS A 15 5.09 4.47 2.29
N TYR A 16 5.86 3.89 3.19
CA TYR A 16 5.34 3.39 4.46
C TYR A 16 5.56 4.42 5.55
N GLU A 17 4.52 4.68 6.33
CA GLU A 17 4.59 5.53 7.50
C GLU A 17 4.28 4.70 8.73
N GLU A 18 5.20 4.74 9.70
CA GLU A 18 5.02 4.02 10.95
C GLU A 18 3.87 4.62 11.76
N ALA A 19 3.23 3.77 12.57
CA ALA A 19 2.21 4.24 13.50
C ALA A 19 2.82 5.25 14.46
N GLU A 20 2.09 6.33 14.75
CA GLU A 20 2.50 7.32 15.71
C GLU A 20 1.84 7.03 17.06
N PRO A 21 2.60 7.03 18.17
CA PRO A 21 2.03 6.77 19.47
C PRO A 21 1.12 7.91 19.92
N GLN A 22 0.11 7.58 20.69
CA GLN A 22 -0.76 8.56 21.30
C GLN A 22 0.01 9.35 22.36
N THR A 23 -0.11 10.67 22.30
CA THR A 23 0.46 11.57 23.29
C THR A 23 -0.63 12.40 23.95
N TYR A 24 -0.28 13.23 24.91
CA TYR A 24 -1.26 14.06 25.63
C TYR A 24 -2.03 14.98 24.68
N ASP A 25 -1.33 15.57 23.70
CA ASP A 25 -1.94 16.53 22.77
C ASP A 25 -2.26 15.96 21.40
N TYR A 26 -1.98 14.66 21.18
CA TYR A 26 -2.10 14.06 19.87
C TYR A 26 -2.68 12.66 20.00
N PRO A 27 -3.80 12.38 19.30
CA PRO A 27 -4.47 11.08 19.44
C PRO A 27 -3.69 9.90 18.86
N GLY A 28 -2.59 10.16 18.17
CA GLY A 28 -1.87 9.11 17.48
C GLY A 28 -2.48 8.79 16.12
N SER A 29 -1.82 7.96 15.35
CA SER A 29 -2.34 7.47 14.09
C SER A 29 -1.82 6.07 13.81
N PRO A 30 -2.61 5.24 13.10
CA PRO A 30 -2.14 3.91 12.71
C PRO A 30 -1.07 4.02 11.63
N ASP A 31 -0.33 2.93 11.44
CA ASP A 31 0.57 2.82 10.32
C ASP A 31 -0.20 2.88 9.01
N SER A 32 0.45 3.35 7.97
CA SER A 32 -0.17 3.45 6.66
C SER A 32 0.86 3.25 5.55
N ALA A 33 0.37 2.91 4.38
CA ALA A 33 1.19 2.82 3.19
C ALA A 33 0.50 3.60 2.08
N THR A 34 1.24 4.50 1.44
CA THR A 34 0.73 5.27 0.30
C THR A 34 1.31 4.68 -0.96
N ILE A 35 0.45 4.27 -1.88
CA ILE A 35 0.88 3.66 -3.13
C ILE A 35 1.24 4.78 -4.11
N GLU A 36 2.46 4.73 -4.64
CA GLU A 36 2.95 5.72 -5.58
C GLU A 36 2.85 5.23 -7.02
N SER A 37 3.14 3.95 -7.26
CA SER A 37 3.09 3.38 -8.61
C SER A 37 2.82 1.89 -8.52
N VAL A 38 2.17 1.37 -9.57
CA VAL A 38 1.91 -0.07 -9.70
C VAL A 38 2.26 -0.50 -11.12
N TYR A 39 3.09 -1.54 -11.25
CA TYR A 39 3.54 -2.05 -12.53
C TYR A 39 3.19 -3.52 -12.69
N VAL A 40 2.73 -3.88 -13.88
CA VAL A 40 2.62 -5.27 -14.32
C VAL A 40 3.60 -5.46 -15.47
N GLY A 41 4.71 -6.16 -15.20
CA GLY A 41 5.82 -6.19 -16.14
C GLY A 41 6.41 -4.79 -16.31
N ASP A 42 6.43 -4.30 -17.53
CA ASP A 42 6.95 -2.97 -17.86
C ASP A 42 5.85 -1.92 -17.98
N ILE A 43 4.60 -2.28 -17.64
CA ILE A 43 3.46 -1.42 -17.84
C ILE A 43 3.01 -0.83 -16.50
N ASP A 44 2.93 0.51 -16.45
CA ASP A 44 2.38 1.22 -15.30
C ASP A 44 0.85 1.16 -15.40
N ILE A 45 0.21 0.58 -14.40
CA ILE A 45 -1.24 0.44 -14.36
C ILE A 45 -1.90 1.26 -13.25
N TYR A 46 -1.13 2.12 -12.59
CA TYR A 46 -1.65 2.89 -11.46
C TYR A 46 -2.92 3.66 -11.83
N ASP A 47 -2.92 4.33 -12.99
CA ASP A 47 -4.05 5.12 -13.44
C ASP A 47 -5.25 4.27 -13.88
N MET A 48 -5.03 2.97 -14.07
CA MET A 48 -6.10 2.04 -14.47
C MET A 48 -6.81 1.43 -13.27
N LEU A 49 -6.29 1.61 -12.08
CA LEU A 49 -6.86 1.03 -10.88
C LEU A 49 -7.91 1.96 -10.27
N THR A 50 -8.99 1.35 -9.76
CA THR A 50 -9.97 2.11 -9.00
C THR A 50 -9.45 2.40 -7.60
N ILE A 51 -10.06 3.34 -6.90
CA ILE A 51 -9.66 3.67 -5.55
C ILE A 51 -9.86 2.48 -4.61
N GLU A 52 -10.88 1.66 -4.84
CA GLU A 52 -11.12 0.45 -4.06
C GLU A 52 -10.00 -0.57 -4.25
N GLN A 53 -9.54 -0.72 -5.50
CA GLN A 53 -8.42 -1.62 -5.79
C GLN A 53 -7.13 -1.13 -5.15
N LEU A 54 -6.89 0.17 -5.14
CA LEU A 54 -5.73 0.74 -4.47
C LEU A 54 -5.77 0.48 -2.96
N TYR A 55 -6.93 0.57 -2.33
CA TYR A 55 -7.08 0.25 -0.92
C TYR A 55 -6.81 -1.23 -0.64
N ASP A 56 -7.27 -2.12 -1.50
CA ASP A 56 -6.99 -3.55 -1.37
C ASP A 56 -5.49 -3.83 -1.44
N ILE A 57 -4.80 -3.20 -2.38
CA ILE A 57 -3.35 -3.36 -2.55
C ILE A 57 -2.61 -2.80 -1.33
N GLU A 58 -3.04 -1.64 -0.85
CA GLU A 58 -2.47 -1.03 0.35
C GLU A 58 -2.59 -1.96 1.55
N GLU A 59 -3.73 -2.58 1.73
CA GLU A 59 -3.95 -3.51 2.82
C GLU A 59 -3.07 -4.75 2.71
N ILE A 60 -2.88 -5.28 1.49
CA ILE A 60 -1.98 -6.39 1.25
C ILE A 60 -0.55 -6.02 1.64
N ILE A 61 -0.11 -4.83 1.28
CA ILE A 61 1.22 -4.34 1.60
C ILE A 61 1.41 -4.22 3.11
N LEU A 62 0.45 -3.65 3.80
CA LEU A 62 0.51 -3.50 5.25
C LEU A 62 0.58 -4.85 5.95
N ASN A 63 -0.19 -5.83 5.48
CA ASN A 63 -0.13 -7.19 6.04
C ASN A 63 1.24 -7.83 5.84
N LYS A 64 1.88 -7.60 4.71
CA LYS A 64 3.22 -8.13 4.45
C LYS A 64 4.27 -7.46 5.33
N ILE A 65 4.14 -6.17 5.57
CA ILE A 65 5.06 -5.43 6.42
C ILE A 65 4.93 -5.87 7.89
N ARG A 66 3.72 -6.14 8.34
CA ARG A 66 3.43 -6.55 9.71
C ARG A 66 3.84 -7.99 10.01
N ASN A 67 4.00 -8.79 9.00
CA ASN A 67 4.47 -10.18 9.15
C ASN A 67 6.01 -10.26 9.05
#